data_94a6fe7e47ad960f3f4fe62f6e8ccd30
#
_entry.id   94a6fe7e47ad960f3f4fe62f6e8ccd30
#
_cell.length_a   1.000
_cell.length_b   1.000
_cell.length_c   1.000
_cell.angle_alpha   90.00
_cell.angle_beta   90.00
_cell.angle_gamma   90.00
#
_symmetry.space_group_name_H-M   'P 1'
#
loop_
_entity.id
_entity.type
_entity.pdbx_description
1 polymer ?
#
loop_
_entity_poly.entity_id
_entity_poly.type
_entity_poly.pdbx_seq_one_letter_code
_entity_poly.pdbx_strand_id
1 'polypeptide(L)'
;MKFFNFHLMPYRHADLDAIAKNGSAWVTFSNRHYDPQKGAELYHDYLDQMEFADKLGFDGVCLNEHHQTAYGMMPIPGVLAGALARSVKRAKLAILGRALPLLNNPLMVAEEYAILDNLTRGRLVAGFVRGIGAEYHAMGINPAYSQERFAEAHDLIVRAWTEPGPFAYVGKHYQFKYVNPWPRPYQDPHPPIWIPSQGSGSTIRWAARMRYTYCQTLSPIAAVARFFQLYRDEADKAGYHASPDQLAWSNTIYVAETDEKAVREARPHLEALMNYFLKMPTEMLLPPGYTDPASMKRVRAAKVTGKPQSIEDVIKAGVVIVGSPNTVREKLAEYQDLAGFNTSLTKTQFGTLPADMTRANMTAIAEEILPHFRDRRPQGARREAAE
;
A
#
# COMPACT_ATOMS: atom_id res chain seq x y z
N MET A 1 -15.86 -3.89 -9.55
CA MET A 1 -14.52 -3.63 -8.93
C MET A 1 -14.66 -2.69 -7.75
N LYS A 2 -13.83 -2.86 -6.71
CA LYS A 2 -13.78 -1.97 -5.54
C LYS A 2 -12.66 -0.96 -5.72
N PHE A 3 -12.88 0.28 -5.27
CA PHE A 3 -11.90 1.36 -5.32
C PHE A 3 -11.59 1.88 -3.94
N PHE A 4 -10.32 1.81 -3.58
CA PHE A 4 -9.78 2.34 -2.34
C PHE A 4 -8.88 3.53 -2.65
N ASN A 5 -9.14 4.68 -2.04
CA ASN A 5 -8.24 5.82 -2.14
C ASN A 5 -6.99 5.56 -1.30
N PHE A 6 -5.85 5.32 -1.95
CA PHE A 6 -4.59 5.03 -1.28
C PHE A 6 -3.73 6.29 -1.20
N HIS A 7 -3.58 6.82 -0.01
CA HIS A 7 -2.83 8.04 0.23
C HIS A 7 -1.43 7.75 0.76
N LEU A 8 -0.41 8.43 0.18
CA LEU A 8 0.99 8.26 0.60
C LEU A 8 1.44 9.34 1.60
N MET A 9 0.71 10.45 1.74
CA MET A 9 1.04 11.62 2.56
C MET A 9 2.48 12.13 2.38
N PRO A 10 2.94 12.43 1.15
CA PRO A 10 4.27 12.96 0.93
C PRO A 10 4.40 14.38 1.53
N TYR A 11 5.61 14.74 1.94
CA TYR A 11 5.92 16.14 2.22
C TYR A 11 6.08 16.90 0.89
N ARG A 12 4.96 17.33 0.29
CA ARG A 12 4.92 17.89 -1.08
C ARG A 12 5.70 19.20 -1.25
N HIS A 13 6.10 19.84 -0.14
CA HIS A 13 6.95 21.04 -0.12
C HIS A 13 8.44 20.70 -0.05
N ALA A 14 8.82 19.44 -0.24
CA ALA A 14 10.21 19.02 -0.20
C ALA A 14 11.04 19.76 -1.26
N ASP A 15 12.24 20.18 -0.86
CA ASP A 15 13.24 20.74 -1.76
C ASP A 15 13.81 19.61 -2.65
N LEU A 16 13.33 19.52 -3.89
CA LEU A 16 13.73 18.47 -4.83
C LEU A 16 15.22 18.57 -5.21
N ASP A 17 15.79 19.78 -5.26
CA ASP A 17 17.21 19.96 -5.53
C ASP A 17 18.08 19.46 -4.37
N ALA A 18 17.64 19.70 -3.14
CA ALA A 18 18.29 19.16 -1.96
C ALA A 18 18.20 17.61 -1.92
N ILE A 19 17.05 17.04 -2.27
CA ILE A 19 16.89 15.57 -2.40
C ILE A 19 17.81 15.03 -3.50
N ALA A 20 17.90 15.70 -4.64
CA ALA A 20 18.77 15.29 -5.75
C ALA A 20 20.25 15.26 -5.33
N LYS A 21 20.70 16.31 -4.63
CA LYS A 21 22.07 16.42 -4.09
C LYS A 21 22.35 15.35 -3.02
N ASN A 22 21.40 15.06 -2.15
CA ASN A 22 21.50 14.01 -1.13
C ASN A 22 21.45 12.60 -1.73
N GLY A 23 20.85 12.44 -2.91
CA GLY A 23 20.69 11.15 -3.59
C GLY A 23 19.52 10.29 -3.06
N SER A 24 18.77 10.74 -2.06
CA SER A 24 17.64 10.03 -1.45
C SER A 24 16.71 11.00 -0.71
N ALA A 25 15.41 10.72 -0.68
CA ALA A 25 14.42 11.38 0.18
C ALA A 25 14.20 10.61 1.51
N TRP A 26 14.96 9.54 1.74
CA TRP A 26 14.79 8.62 2.87
C TRP A 26 15.85 8.90 3.95
N VAL A 27 15.92 8.11 4.95
CA VAL A 27 16.63 8.18 6.23
C VAL A 27 17.90 9.06 6.32
N THR A 28 18.57 9.33 5.21
CA THR A 28 19.73 10.22 5.14
C THR A 28 19.38 11.67 4.76
N PHE A 29 18.14 11.92 4.32
CA PHE A 29 17.69 13.28 4.02
C PHE A 29 17.35 14.01 5.31
N SER A 30 18.03 15.14 5.54
CA SER A 30 17.91 15.85 6.82
C SER A 30 16.51 16.42 7.04
N ASN A 31 15.96 16.18 8.21
CA ASN A 31 14.67 16.77 8.64
C ASN A 31 14.74 18.30 8.87
N ARG A 32 15.91 18.95 8.75
CA ARG A 32 16.01 20.42 8.72
C ARG A 32 15.22 21.06 7.58
N HIS A 33 14.89 20.27 6.52
CA HIS A 33 14.08 20.69 5.38
C HIS A 33 12.56 20.58 5.66
N TYR A 34 12.17 20.08 6.82
CA TYR A 34 10.77 20.03 7.24
C TYR A 34 10.37 21.33 7.93
N ASP A 35 9.33 21.95 7.40
CA ASP A 35 8.69 23.11 8.00
C ASP A 35 7.45 22.63 8.81
N PRO A 36 7.43 22.81 10.13
CA PRO A 36 6.32 22.32 10.96
C PRO A 36 4.97 22.94 10.63
N GLN A 37 4.92 24.20 10.19
CA GLN A 37 3.67 24.87 9.83
C GLN A 37 3.09 24.25 8.55
N LYS A 38 3.91 24.13 7.51
CA LYS A 38 3.52 23.43 6.26
C LYS A 38 3.17 21.97 6.50
N GLY A 39 3.89 21.31 7.41
CA GLY A 39 3.60 19.92 7.78
C GLY A 39 2.24 19.77 8.45
N ALA A 40 1.89 20.68 9.36
CA ALA A 40 0.58 20.70 10.00
C ALA A 40 -0.56 20.91 8.97
N GLU A 41 -0.40 21.88 8.06
CA GLU A 41 -1.36 22.12 6.98
C GLU A 41 -1.54 20.88 6.09
N LEU A 42 -0.45 20.18 5.77
CA LEU A 42 -0.50 18.96 4.96
C LEU A 42 -1.24 17.82 5.67
N TYR A 43 -1.07 17.63 6.98
CA TYR A 43 -1.82 16.60 7.71
C TYR A 43 -3.33 16.87 7.66
N HIS A 44 -3.75 18.11 7.88
CA HIS A 44 -5.18 18.47 7.78
C HIS A 44 -5.71 18.28 6.36
N ASP A 45 -4.99 18.80 5.33
CA ASP A 45 -5.39 18.66 3.93
C ASP A 45 -5.50 17.17 3.51
N TYR A 46 -4.59 16.32 3.95
CA TYR A 46 -4.59 14.90 3.59
C TYR A 46 -5.70 14.12 4.32
N LEU A 47 -5.99 14.44 5.58
CA LEU A 47 -7.13 13.87 6.29
C LEU A 47 -8.45 14.29 5.63
N ASP A 48 -8.59 15.57 5.27
CA ASP A 48 -9.74 16.08 4.52
C ASP A 48 -9.93 15.38 3.17
N GLN A 49 -8.83 15.07 2.44
CA GLN A 49 -8.90 14.31 1.18
C GLN A 49 -9.41 12.88 1.42
N MET A 50 -9.03 12.22 2.51
CA MET A 50 -9.54 10.88 2.83
C MET A 50 -11.01 10.91 3.23
N GLU A 51 -11.46 11.91 3.98
CA GLU A 51 -12.88 12.13 4.27
C GLU A 51 -13.67 12.43 2.99
N PHE A 52 -13.07 13.20 2.08
CA PHE A 52 -13.66 13.50 0.78
C PHE A 52 -13.82 12.23 -0.07
N ALA A 53 -12.86 11.29 -0.04
CA ALA A 53 -13.00 10.00 -0.71
C ALA A 53 -14.23 9.21 -0.20
N ASP A 54 -14.50 9.21 1.12
CA ASP A 54 -15.70 8.59 1.68
C ASP A 54 -16.99 9.24 1.14
N LYS A 55 -17.02 10.57 1.07
CA LYS A 55 -18.17 11.33 0.52
C LYS A 55 -18.39 11.05 -0.96
N LEU A 56 -17.32 10.93 -1.74
CA LEU A 56 -17.36 10.64 -3.17
C LEU A 56 -17.75 9.18 -3.52
N GLY A 57 -17.78 8.29 -2.55
CA GLY A 57 -18.23 6.92 -2.82
C GLY A 57 -17.11 5.90 -3.04
N PHE A 58 -15.87 6.18 -2.69
CA PHE A 58 -14.84 5.16 -2.63
C PHE A 58 -15.20 4.07 -1.61
N ASP A 59 -14.81 2.82 -1.89
CA ASP A 59 -15.11 1.68 -1.01
C ASP A 59 -14.23 1.66 0.23
N GLY A 60 -13.08 2.34 0.17
CA GLY A 60 -12.15 2.45 1.29
C GLY A 60 -11.16 3.59 1.15
N VAL A 61 -10.52 3.91 2.27
CA VAL A 61 -9.35 4.79 2.36
C VAL A 61 -8.18 4.00 2.93
N CYS A 62 -6.98 4.20 2.38
CA CYS A 62 -5.80 3.44 2.76
C CYS A 62 -4.69 4.35 3.25
N LEU A 63 -4.09 3.93 4.35
CA LEU A 63 -2.87 4.47 4.95
C LEU A 63 -1.73 3.46 4.78
N ASN A 64 -0.48 3.93 4.80
CA ASN A 64 0.71 3.07 4.87
C ASN A 64 1.61 3.49 6.03
N GLU A 65 2.74 2.77 6.22
CA GLU A 65 3.74 3.10 7.22
C GLU A 65 5.09 3.33 6.54
N HIS A 66 5.67 4.51 6.78
CA HIS A 66 7.04 4.81 6.37
C HIS A 66 7.73 5.69 7.40
N HIS A 67 9.00 5.39 7.66
CA HIS A 67 9.78 6.04 8.70
C HIS A 67 10.88 6.93 8.11
N GLN A 68 11.09 8.09 8.73
CA GLN A 68 12.20 9.02 8.46
C GLN A 68 12.37 9.35 6.97
N THR A 69 11.28 9.79 6.33
CA THR A 69 11.28 10.07 4.90
C THR A 69 10.31 11.18 4.52
N ALA A 70 10.70 12.00 3.53
CA ALA A 70 9.80 12.96 2.91
C ALA A 70 8.80 12.31 1.94
N TYR A 71 8.98 11.02 1.59
CA TYR A 71 8.06 10.26 0.74
C TYR A 71 6.69 10.02 1.39
N GLY A 72 6.65 9.86 2.72
CA GLY A 72 5.41 9.60 3.43
C GLY A 72 5.50 9.97 4.90
N MET A 73 4.66 10.91 5.33
CA MET A 73 4.63 11.42 6.70
C MET A 73 3.74 10.59 7.62
N MET A 74 3.76 9.25 7.49
CA MET A 74 2.93 8.31 8.25
C MET A 74 3.76 7.28 9.03
N PRO A 75 4.62 7.69 9.96
CA PRO A 75 5.42 6.72 10.73
C PRO A 75 4.60 5.88 11.70
N ILE A 76 3.43 6.37 12.11
CA ILE A 76 2.50 5.67 13.01
C ILE A 76 1.09 5.78 12.44
N PRO A 77 0.72 4.92 11.49
CA PRO A 77 -0.56 5.04 10.77
C PRO A 77 -1.78 4.90 11.68
N GLY A 78 -1.68 4.23 12.82
CA GLY A 78 -2.76 4.11 13.78
C GLY A 78 -3.23 5.44 14.37
N VAL A 79 -2.33 6.44 14.50
CA VAL A 79 -2.70 7.78 14.95
C VAL A 79 -3.63 8.45 13.92
N LEU A 80 -3.29 8.36 12.63
CA LEU A 80 -4.09 8.94 11.55
C LEU A 80 -5.38 8.14 11.32
N ALA A 81 -5.31 6.82 11.43
CA ALA A 81 -6.47 5.94 11.37
C ALA A 81 -7.46 6.26 12.52
N GLY A 82 -6.96 6.55 13.71
CA GLY A 82 -7.76 7.00 14.86
C GLY A 82 -8.49 8.31 14.59
N ALA A 83 -7.81 9.29 13.97
CA ALA A 83 -8.42 10.54 13.56
C ALA A 83 -9.55 10.32 12.53
N LEU A 84 -9.34 9.44 11.55
CA LEU A 84 -10.31 9.12 10.51
C LEU A 84 -11.45 8.20 10.96
N ALA A 85 -11.25 7.39 12.00
CA ALA A 85 -12.22 6.37 12.43
C ALA A 85 -13.61 6.94 12.75
N ARG A 86 -13.67 8.21 13.20
CA ARG A 86 -14.90 8.92 13.54
C ARG A 86 -15.49 9.73 12.39
N SER A 87 -14.67 10.22 11.47
CA SER A 87 -15.08 11.08 10.36
C SER A 87 -15.44 10.29 9.10
N VAL A 88 -14.67 9.28 8.73
CA VAL A 88 -15.00 8.31 7.66
C VAL A 88 -16.14 7.40 8.15
N LYS A 89 -17.31 7.45 7.50
CA LYS A 89 -18.54 6.80 7.99
C LYS A 89 -18.87 5.49 7.28
N ARG A 90 -18.58 5.41 5.98
CA ARG A 90 -19.01 4.32 5.11
C ARG A 90 -17.86 3.49 4.57
N ALA A 91 -16.82 4.17 4.10
CA ALA A 91 -15.65 3.52 3.52
C ALA A 91 -14.91 2.64 4.55
N LYS A 92 -14.31 1.55 4.09
CA LYS A 92 -13.37 0.78 4.89
C LYS A 92 -12.12 1.62 5.20
N LEU A 93 -11.54 1.41 6.36
CA LEU A 93 -10.28 2.01 6.78
C LEU A 93 -9.19 0.94 6.72
N ALA A 94 -8.27 1.03 5.76
CA ALA A 94 -7.23 0.05 5.54
C ALA A 94 -5.86 0.62 5.92
N ILE A 95 -5.11 -0.08 6.77
CA ILE A 95 -3.70 0.22 7.03
C ILE A 95 -2.87 -0.77 6.21
N LEU A 96 -2.24 -0.30 5.12
CA LEU A 96 -1.54 -1.13 4.13
C LEU A 96 -0.04 -0.78 4.06
N GLY A 97 0.76 -1.19 5.02
CA GLY A 97 0.47 -2.01 6.21
C GLY A 97 1.49 -1.73 7.29
N ARG A 98 1.24 -2.29 8.47
CA ARG A 98 2.22 -2.23 9.57
C ARG A 98 3.44 -3.08 9.26
N ALA A 99 4.61 -2.51 9.44
CA ALA A 99 5.90 -3.20 9.23
C ALA A 99 6.26 -4.02 10.48
N LEU A 100 5.66 -5.20 10.62
CA LEU A 100 5.73 -6.01 11.84
C LEU A 100 7.15 -6.30 12.33
N PRO A 101 8.15 -6.62 11.46
CA PRO A 101 9.50 -6.91 11.94
C PRO A 101 10.22 -5.73 12.58
N LEU A 102 9.78 -4.50 12.32
CA LEU A 102 10.40 -3.30 12.87
C LEU A 102 10.03 -3.07 14.34
N LEU A 103 9.05 -3.80 14.86
CA LEU A 103 8.51 -3.61 16.20
C LEU A 103 9.17 -4.55 17.21
N ASN A 104 9.53 -4.02 18.37
CA ASN A 104 9.99 -4.83 19.49
C ASN A 104 8.83 -5.47 20.27
N ASN A 105 7.64 -4.89 20.18
CA ASN A 105 6.42 -5.41 20.80
C ASN A 105 5.27 -5.42 19.78
N PRO A 106 5.09 -6.48 18.98
CA PRO A 106 4.01 -6.58 18.01
C PRO A 106 2.62 -6.75 18.63
N LEU A 107 2.52 -7.11 19.92
CA LEU A 107 1.24 -7.18 20.61
C LEU A 107 0.53 -5.82 20.65
N MET A 108 1.30 -4.71 20.66
CA MET A 108 0.73 -3.36 20.54
C MET A 108 -0.06 -3.16 19.25
N VAL A 109 0.30 -3.83 18.15
CA VAL A 109 -0.46 -3.78 16.90
C VAL A 109 -1.79 -4.53 17.03
N ALA A 110 -1.78 -5.65 17.76
CA ALA A 110 -3.03 -6.39 18.03
C ALA A 110 -4.02 -5.51 18.82
N GLU A 111 -3.55 -4.78 19.81
CA GLU A 111 -4.36 -3.84 20.60
C GLU A 111 -4.80 -2.63 19.78
N GLU A 112 -3.87 -1.98 19.04
CA GLU A 112 -4.14 -0.84 18.15
C GLU A 112 -5.25 -1.18 17.14
N TYR A 113 -5.12 -2.31 16.45
CA TYR A 113 -6.08 -2.72 15.44
C TYR A 113 -7.42 -3.15 16.04
N ALA A 114 -7.42 -3.77 17.22
CA ALA A 114 -8.65 -4.08 17.92
C ALA A 114 -9.42 -2.82 18.35
N ILE A 115 -8.71 -1.77 18.82
CA ILE A 115 -9.33 -0.46 19.11
C ILE A 115 -9.93 0.14 17.83
N LEU A 116 -9.15 0.21 16.74
CA LEU A 116 -9.60 0.77 15.47
C LEU A 116 -10.79 0.02 14.89
N ASP A 117 -10.81 -1.30 15.02
CA ASP A 117 -11.91 -2.13 14.54
C ASP A 117 -13.21 -1.87 15.33
N ASN A 118 -13.10 -1.71 16.64
CA ASN A 118 -14.23 -1.30 17.48
C ASN A 118 -14.70 0.12 17.15
N LEU A 119 -13.79 1.09 17.01
CA LEU A 119 -14.13 2.46 16.65
C LEU A 119 -14.82 2.57 15.29
N THR A 120 -14.39 1.76 14.34
CA THR A 120 -14.96 1.70 12.98
C THR A 120 -16.18 0.77 12.87
N ARG A 121 -16.49 0.00 13.93
CA ARG A 121 -17.56 -1.02 13.92
C ARG A 121 -17.40 -2.01 12.76
N GLY A 122 -16.21 -2.61 12.64
CA GLY A 122 -15.92 -3.65 11.66
C GLY A 122 -15.61 -3.16 10.25
N ARG A 123 -15.16 -1.89 10.09
CA ARG A 123 -14.69 -1.38 8.80
C ARG A 123 -13.17 -1.40 8.64
N LEU A 124 -12.42 -1.85 9.64
CA LEU A 124 -10.97 -1.97 9.57
C LEU A 124 -10.56 -3.09 8.61
N VAL A 125 -9.50 -2.83 7.85
CA VAL A 125 -8.70 -3.81 7.11
C VAL A 125 -7.28 -3.79 7.66
N ALA A 126 -6.81 -4.93 8.14
CA ALA A 126 -5.49 -5.08 8.75
C ALA A 126 -4.44 -5.42 7.69
N GLY A 127 -3.54 -4.50 7.37
CA GLY A 127 -2.45 -4.77 6.45
C GLY A 127 -1.14 -5.02 7.18
N PHE A 128 -0.37 -6.01 6.71
CA PHE A 128 0.94 -6.36 7.24
C PHE A 128 2.00 -6.40 6.16
N VAL A 129 3.16 -5.80 6.44
CA VAL A 129 4.31 -5.79 5.54
C VAL A 129 5.59 -6.13 6.29
N ARG A 130 6.61 -6.52 5.52
CA ARG A 130 7.95 -6.70 6.06
C ARG A 130 8.71 -5.38 6.27
N GLY A 131 8.19 -4.27 5.72
CA GLY A 131 8.90 -3.00 5.61
C GLY A 131 9.95 -3.01 4.48
N ILE A 132 10.56 -1.87 4.22
CA ILE A 132 11.65 -1.70 3.24
C ILE A 132 12.99 -1.56 3.95
N GLY A 133 14.07 -1.89 3.23
CA GLY A 133 15.41 -1.97 3.82
C GLY A 133 15.86 -0.73 4.58
N ALA A 134 15.58 0.47 4.07
CA ALA A 134 15.93 1.73 4.72
C ALA A 134 15.34 1.86 6.14
N GLU A 135 14.15 1.32 6.35
CA GLU A 135 13.44 1.40 7.62
C GLU A 135 14.10 0.53 8.71
N TYR A 136 14.78 -0.55 8.32
CA TYR A 136 15.56 -1.35 9.27
C TYR A 136 16.74 -0.57 9.87
N HIS A 137 17.38 0.28 9.05
CA HIS A 137 18.40 1.20 9.56
C HIS A 137 17.78 2.27 10.47
N ALA A 138 16.63 2.84 10.07
CA ALA A 138 15.93 3.84 10.86
C ALA A 138 15.47 3.34 12.23
N MET A 139 15.07 2.07 12.32
CA MET A 139 14.51 1.46 13.53
C MET A 139 15.54 0.62 14.33
N GLY A 140 16.79 0.51 13.84
CA GLY A 140 17.85 -0.24 14.52
C GLY A 140 17.59 -1.74 14.57
N ILE A 141 16.87 -2.30 13.60
CA ILE A 141 16.53 -3.73 13.54
C ILE A 141 17.39 -4.43 12.50
N ASN A 142 17.89 -5.63 12.85
CA ASN A 142 18.68 -6.43 11.92
C ASN A 142 17.80 -7.01 10.80
N PRO A 143 18.00 -6.61 9.52
CA PRO A 143 17.20 -7.05 8.40
C PRO A 143 17.28 -8.55 8.10
N ALA A 144 18.33 -9.24 8.54
CA ALA A 144 18.51 -10.68 8.34
C ALA A 144 17.40 -11.51 9.03
N TYR A 145 16.82 -11.00 10.10
CA TYR A 145 15.74 -11.68 10.83
C TYR A 145 14.34 -11.24 10.39
N SER A 146 14.24 -10.42 9.34
CA SER A 146 12.98 -9.81 8.93
C SER A 146 11.86 -10.82 8.62
N GLN A 147 12.19 -11.95 8.00
CA GLN A 147 11.19 -12.98 7.68
C GLN A 147 10.72 -13.74 8.92
N GLU A 148 11.64 -14.12 9.79
CA GLU A 148 11.33 -14.84 11.05
C GLU A 148 10.49 -13.94 11.97
N ARG A 149 10.94 -12.69 12.18
CA ARG A 149 10.20 -11.70 12.99
C ARG A 149 8.82 -11.42 12.43
N PHE A 150 8.68 -11.35 11.10
CA PHE A 150 7.35 -11.18 10.47
C PHE A 150 6.43 -12.35 10.77
N ALA A 151 6.92 -13.58 10.61
CA ALA A 151 6.13 -14.78 10.84
C ALA A 151 5.70 -14.90 12.31
N GLU A 152 6.61 -14.69 13.26
CA GLU A 152 6.28 -14.72 14.69
C GLU A 152 5.35 -13.59 15.10
N ALA A 153 5.56 -12.36 14.64
CA ALA A 153 4.69 -11.24 14.96
C ALA A 153 3.28 -11.45 14.42
N HIS A 154 3.16 -11.96 13.18
CA HIS A 154 1.87 -12.31 12.60
C HIS A 154 1.15 -13.39 13.42
N ASP A 155 1.84 -14.48 13.76
CA ASP A 155 1.26 -15.56 14.58
C ASP A 155 0.77 -15.04 15.93
N LEU A 156 1.61 -14.29 16.64
CA LEU A 156 1.25 -13.68 17.92
C LEU A 156 0.00 -12.79 17.80
N ILE A 157 -0.07 -11.93 16.77
CA ILE A 157 -1.19 -11.01 16.58
C ILE A 157 -2.49 -11.79 16.31
N VAL A 158 -2.45 -12.76 15.39
CA VAL A 158 -3.64 -13.55 15.05
C VAL A 158 -4.13 -14.36 16.26
N ARG A 159 -3.21 -15.00 17.00
CA ARG A 159 -3.57 -15.71 18.23
C ARG A 159 -4.12 -14.78 19.31
N ALA A 160 -3.52 -13.60 19.47
CA ALA A 160 -4.02 -12.59 20.40
C ALA A 160 -5.47 -12.13 20.09
N TRP A 161 -5.87 -12.17 18.83
CA TRP A 161 -7.24 -11.84 18.41
C TRP A 161 -8.22 -13.02 18.54
N THR A 162 -7.75 -14.24 18.33
CA THR A 162 -8.63 -15.43 18.19
C THR A 162 -8.65 -16.34 19.39
N GLU A 163 -7.55 -16.45 20.14
CA GLU A 163 -7.48 -17.30 21.32
C GLU A 163 -7.97 -16.57 22.59
N PRO A 164 -8.70 -17.25 23.48
CA PRO A 164 -9.00 -16.70 24.79
C PRO A 164 -7.72 -16.54 25.63
N GLY A 165 -7.50 -15.35 26.17
CA GLY A 165 -6.42 -15.12 27.12
C GLY A 165 -6.82 -15.36 28.58
N PRO A 166 -5.85 -15.31 29.53
CA PRO A 166 -4.42 -15.12 29.26
C PRO A 166 -3.72 -16.43 28.84
N PHE A 167 -2.82 -16.32 27.86
CA PHE A 167 -1.91 -17.40 27.50
C PHE A 167 -0.45 -16.89 27.43
N ALA A 168 0.52 -17.81 27.48
CA ALA A 168 1.93 -17.47 27.26
C ALA A 168 2.31 -17.63 25.78
N TYR A 169 3.14 -16.72 25.26
CA TYR A 169 3.74 -16.85 23.94
C TYR A 169 5.25 -16.94 24.08
N VAL A 170 5.86 -17.99 23.52
CA VAL A 170 7.31 -18.23 23.58
C VAL A 170 7.79 -18.48 22.16
N GLY A 171 8.29 -17.43 21.52
CA GLY A 171 8.92 -17.48 20.20
C GLY A 171 10.43 -17.24 20.31
N LYS A 172 11.10 -17.25 19.17
CA LYS A 172 12.53 -16.94 19.05
C LYS A 172 12.82 -15.45 19.25
N HIS A 173 11.96 -14.59 18.73
CA HIS A 173 12.12 -13.13 18.73
C HIS A 173 11.19 -12.41 19.71
N TYR A 174 10.06 -13.03 20.07
CA TYR A 174 9.07 -12.44 20.95
C TYR A 174 8.66 -13.42 22.05
N GLN A 175 8.63 -12.93 23.28
CA GLN A 175 8.29 -13.75 24.44
C GLN A 175 7.39 -12.93 25.38
N PHE A 176 6.21 -13.48 25.70
CA PHE A 176 5.23 -12.85 26.58
C PHE A 176 4.74 -13.86 27.59
N LYS A 177 4.84 -13.52 28.87
CA LYS A 177 4.28 -14.34 29.95
C LYS A 177 2.75 -14.36 29.89
N TYR A 178 2.15 -13.25 29.50
CA TYR A 178 0.72 -13.09 29.38
C TYR A 178 0.38 -12.37 28.08
N VAL A 179 -0.47 -12.99 27.25
CA VAL A 179 -1.15 -12.42 26.10
C VAL A 179 -2.63 -12.41 26.42
N ASN A 180 -3.20 -11.23 26.60
CA ASN A 180 -4.60 -11.05 26.99
C ASN A 180 -5.08 -9.64 26.62
N PRO A 181 -5.11 -9.29 25.31
CA PRO A 181 -5.45 -7.94 24.88
C PRO A 181 -6.90 -7.56 25.18
N TRP A 182 -7.09 -6.32 25.59
CA TRP A 182 -8.36 -5.64 25.78
C TRP A 182 -8.32 -4.29 25.04
N PRO A 183 -9.21 -4.04 24.03
CA PRO A 183 -10.33 -4.91 23.61
C PRO A 183 -9.90 -6.04 22.67
N ARG A 184 -10.85 -6.93 22.38
CA ARG A 184 -10.78 -7.85 21.24
C ARG A 184 -11.31 -7.15 19.98
N PRO A 185 -10.96 -7.61 18.76
CA PRO A 185 -11.55 -7.11 17.52
C PRO A 185 -13.08 -7.18 17.53
N TYR A 186 -13.71 -6.24 16.84
CA TYR A 186 -15.15 -6.22 16.58
C TYR A 186 -15.56 -7.28 15.55
N GLN A 187 -14.72 -7.51 14.53
CA GLN A 187 -14.92 -8.50 13.48
C GLN A 187 -14.54 -9.91 13.98
N ASP A 188 -15.31 -10.92 13.57
CA ASP A 188 -15.06 -12.33 13.90
C ASP A 188 -14.57 -13.08 12.65
N PRO A 189 -13.48 -13.87 12.69
CA PRO A 189 -12.59 -14.08 13.86
C PRO A 189 -11.64 -12.91 14.11
N HIS A 190 -11.40 -12.03 13.13
CA HIS A 190 -10.56 -10.84 13.19
C HIS A 190 -10.76 -9.96 11.93
N PRO A 191 -10.27 -8.73 11.87
CA PRO A 191 -10.29 -7.91 10.66
C PRO A 191 -9.65 -8.64 9.47
N PRO A 192 -10.18 -8.47 8.24
CA PRO A 192 -9.56 -9.09 7.06
C PRO A 192 -8.10 -8.65 6.92
N ILE A 193 -7.22 -9.62 6.67
CA ILE A 193 -5.78 -9.39 6.56
C ILE A 193 -5.39 -9.22 5.09
N TRP A 194 -4.70 -8.10 4.78
CA TRP A 194 -4.19 -7.79 3.47
C TRP A 194 -2.66 -7.71 3.47
N ILE A 195 -2.03 -8.21 2.41
CA ILE A 195 -0.56 -8.35 2.32
C ILE A 195 -0.01 -7.57 1.13
N PRO A 196 0.35 -6.29 1.33
CA PRO A 196 1.06 -5.52 0.30
C PRO A 196 2.48 -6.04 0.07
N SER A 197 2.89 -6.09 -1.20
CA SER A 197 4.23 -6.51 -1.58
C SER A 197 4.62 -5.95 -2.97
N GLN A 198 5.92 -5.90 -3.24
CA GLN A 198 6.49 -5.53 -4.53
C GLN A 198 6.91 -6.75 -5.38
N GLY A 199 6.23 -7.91 -5.21
CA GLY A 199 6.47 -9.10 -6.02
C GLY A 199 7.45 -10.11 -5.43
N SER A 200 7.61 -10.16 -4.10
CA SER A 200 8.33 -11.25 -3.44
C SER A 200 7.57 -12.57 -3.61
N GLY A 201 8.15 -13.52 -4.31
CA GLY A 201 7.50 -14.82 -4.58
C GLY A 201 7.20 -15.62 -3.30
N SER A 202 8.01 -15.50 -2.25
CA SER A 202 7.74 -16.13 -0.96
C SER A 202 6.52 -15.50 -0.27
N THR A 203 6.40 -14.17 -0.31
CA THR A 203 5.25 -13.43 0.24
C THR A 203 3.97 -13.77 -0.51
N ILE A 204 4.00 -13.82 -1.85
CA ILE A 204 2.83 -14.18 -2.68
C ILE A 204 2.33 -15.57 -2.32
N ARG A 205 3.23 -16.57 -2.32
CA ARG A 205 2.86 -17.96 -1.99
C ARG A 205 2.33 -18.09 -0.56
N TRP A 206 2.94 -17.38 0.39
CA TRP A 206 2.46 -17.39 1.77
C TRP A 206 1.07 -16.76 1.89
N ALA A 207 0.83 -15.58 1.27
CA ALA A 207 -0.47 -14.93 1.28
C ALA A 207 -1.57 -15.83 0.67
N ALA A 208 -1.26 -16.54 -0.43
CA ALA A 208 -2.18 -17.48 -1.04
C ALA A 208 -2.52 -18.65 -0.10
N ARG A 209 -1.53 -19.30 0.54
CA ARG A 209 -1.77 -20.38 1.50
C ARG A 209 -2.63 -19.95 2.69
N MET A 210 -2.45 -18.69 3.15
CA MET A 210 -3.23 -18.10 4.22
C MET A 210 -4.60 -17.58 3.77
N ARG A 211 -4.91 -17.61 2.47
CA ARG A 211 -6.12 -17.05 1.84
C ARG A 211 -6.29 -15.54 2.06
N TYR A 212 -5.20 -14.82 2.32
CA TYR A 212 -5.21 -13.38 2.51
C TYR A 212 -5.29 -12.62 1.19
N THR A 213 -5.86 -11.43 1.20
CA THR A 213 -5.83 -10.55 0.04
C THR A 213 -4.40 -10.09 -0.23
N TYR A 214 -3.89 -10.38 -1.42
CA TYR A 214 -2.58 -9.95 -1.87
C TYR A 214 -2.66 -8.63 -2.63
N CYS A 215 -1.83 -7.65 -2.25
CA CYS A 215 -1.82 -6.32 -2.86
C CYS A 215 -0.49 -6.08 -3.58
N GLN A 216 -0.51 -6.04 -4.91
CA GLN A 216 0.69 -5.74 -5.70
C GLN A 216 0.89 -4.23 -5.84
N THR A 217 2.10 -3.76 -5.52
CA THR A 217 2.44 -2.33 -5.54
C THR A 217 3.60 -2.02 -6.51
N LEU A 218 3.62 -0.80 -7.05
CA LEU A 218 4.74 -0.19 -7.80
C LEU A 218 5.34 -1.11 -8.89
N SER A 219 4.51 -1.77 -9.68
CA SER A 219 4.97 -2.71 -10.71
C SER A 219 4.27 -2.46 -12.04
N PRO A 220 4.97 -2.68 -13.17
CA PRO A 220 4.34 -2.72 -14.49
C PRO A 220 3.22 -3.76 -14.55
N ILE A 221 2.15 -3.46 -15.29
CA ILE A 221 0.96 -4.31 -15.33
C ILE A 221 1.26 -5.76 -15.77
N ALA A 222 2.20 -5.96 -16.69
CA ALA A 222 2.62 -7.30 -17.10
C ALA A 222 3.26 -8.10 -15.95
N ALA A 223 3.95 -7.43 -15.03
CA ALA A 223 4.48 -8.08 -13.83
C ALA A 223 3.36 -8.36 -12.82
N VAL A 224 2.39 -7.44 -12.67
CA VAL A 224 1.20 -7.64 -11.83
C VAL A 224 0.45 -8.90 -12.26
N ALA A 225 0.18 -9.06 -13.55
CA ALA A 225 -0.49 -10.26 -14.11
C ALA A 225 0.25 -11.56 -13.75
N ARG A 226 1.59 -11.58 -13.90
CA ARG A 226 2.41 -12.75 -13.52
C ARG A 226 2.37 -13.05 -12.02
N PHE A 227 2.40 -12.02 -11.18
CA PHE A 227 2.37 -12.20 -9.73
C PHE A 227 0.99 -12.67 -9.24
N PHE A 228 -0.08 -12.18 -9.86
CA PHE A 228 -1.41 -12.65 -9.56
C PHE A 228 -1.65 -14.09 -10.08
N GLN A 229 -1.02 -14.45 -11.21
CA GLN A 229 -1.04 -15.86 -11.64
C GLN A 229 -0.29 -16.77 -10.66
N LEU A 230 0.88 -16.34 -10.15
CA LEU A 230 1.59 -17.08 -9.10
C LEU A 230 0.74 -17.26 -7.83
N TYR A 231 -0.06 -16.27 -7.45
CA TYR A 231 -1.00 -16.39 -6.33
C TYR A 231 -2.06 -17.45 -6.63
N ARG A 232 -2.68 -17.43 -7.82
CA ARG A 232 -3.69 -18.42 -8.23
C ARG A 232 -3.12 -19.83 -8.26
N ASP A 233 -1.95 -20.02 -8.88
CA ASP A 233 -1.27 -21.33 -8.95
C ASP A 233 -0.99 -21.90 -7.55
N GLU A 234 -0.64 -21.06 -6.60
CA GLU A 234 -0.39 -21.49 -5.22
C GLU A 234 -1.69 -21.75 -4.43
N ALA A 235 -2.76 -21.01 -4.72
CA ALA A 235 -4.09 -21.23 -4.17
C ALA A 235 -4.64 -22.60 -4.63
N ASP A 236 -4.49 -22.94 -5.93
CA ASP A 236 -4.88 -24.23 -6.48
C ASP A 236 -4.11 -25.38 -5.81
N LYS A 237 -2.79 -25.22 -5.59
CA LYS A 237 -1.98 -26.19 -4.82
C LYS A 237 -2.44 -26.32 -3.35
N ALA A 238 -2.99 -25.25 -2.79
CA ALA A 238 -3.56 -25.26 -1.44
C ALA A 238 -5.02 -25.75 -1.38
N GLY A 239 -5.56 -26.25 -2.50
CA GLY A 239 -6.87 -26.87 -2.58
C GLY A 239 -8.05 -25.88 -2.64
N TYR A 240 -7.84 -24.68 -3.20
CA TYR A 240 -8.93 -23.72 -3.43
C TYR A 240 -8.66 -22.82 -4.64
N HIS A 241 -9.72 -22.32 -5.27
CA HIS A 241 -9.60 -21.34 -6.35
C HIS A 241 -9.61 -19.91 -5.79
N ALA A 242 -8.60 -19.13 -6.18
CA ALA A 242 -8.47 -17.74 -5.72
C ALA A 242 -9.54 -16.86 -6.36
N SER A 243 -10.35 -16.21 -5.53
CA SER A 243 -11.29 -15.19 -6.00
C SER A 243 -10.55 -13.93 -6.49
N PRO A 244 -11.03 -13.24 -7.53
CA PRO A 244 -10.53 -11.91 -7.91
C PRO A 244 -10.57 -10.89 -6.76
N ASP A 245 -11.44 -11.06 -5.77
CA ASP A 245 -11.52 -10.21 -4.57
C ASP A 245 -10.31 -10.38 -3.63
N GLN A 246 -9.53 -11.45 -3.79
CA GLN A 246 -8.27 -11.66 -3.06
C GLN A 246 -7.05 -11.00 -3.74
N LEU A 247 -7.26 -10.31 -4.86
CA LEU A 247 -6.22 -9.66 -5.64
C LEU A 247 -6.49 -8.16 -5.74
N ALA A 248 -5.56 -7.35 -5.24
CA ALA A 248 -5.63 -5.90 -5.26
C ALA A 248 -4.41 -5.30 -5.96
N TRP A 249 -4.64 -4.34 -6.84
CA TRP A 249 -3.58 -3.65 -7.55
C TRP A 249 -3.46 -2.20 -7.10
N SER A 250 -2.28 -1.81 -6.61
CA SER A 250 -1.96 -0.43 -6.29
C SER A 250 -1.45 0.30 -7.53
N ASN A 251 -2.24 1.23 -8.01
CA ASN A 251 -1.98 2.06 -9.18
C ASN A 251 -2.05 3.55 -8.87
N THR A 252 -1.63 4.38 -9.82
CA THR A 252 -1.84 5.82 -9.79
C THR A 252 -2.74 6.18 -10.97
N ILE A 253 -3.83 6.90 -10.71
CA ILE A 253 -4.76 7.34 -11.75
C ILE A 253 -4.84 8.86 -11.72
N TYR A 254 -4.69 9.48 -12.89
CA TYR A 254 -4.95 10.90 -13.09
C TYR A 254 -5.88 11.12 -14.29
N VAL A 255 -6.98 11.83 -14.08
CA VAL A 255 -8.04 12.07 -15.06
C VAL A 255 -8.12 13.56 -15.33
N ALA A 256 -8.12 13.96 -16.59
CA ALA A 256 -8.44 15.30 -17.05
C ALA A 256 -9.31 15.24 -18.31
N GLU A 257 -9.75 16.39 -18.83
CA GLU A 257 -10.68 16.47 -19.98
C GLU A 257 -10.14 15.79 -21.25
N THR A 258 -8.81 15.91 -21.49
CA THR A 258 -8.13 15.26 -22.62
C THR A 258 -6.85 14.56 -22.17
N ASP A 259 -6.37 13.64 -22.98
CA ASP A 259 -5.14 12.88 -22.69
C ASP A 259 -3.92 13.83 -22.60
N GLU A 260 -3.83 14.81 -23.49
CA GLU A 260 -2.75 15.78 -23.51
C GLU A 260 -2.75 16.67 -22.26
N LYS A 261 -3.95 17.10 -21.81
CA LYS A 261 -4.11 17.86 -20.57
C LYS A 261 -3.70 17.01 -19.37
N ALA A 262 -4.18 15.78 -19.29
CA ALA A 262 -3.87 14.87 -18.20
C ALA A 262 -2.34 14.63 -18.08
N VAL A 263 -1.69 14.33 -19.18
CA VAL A 263 -0.22 14.12 -19.22
C VAL A 263 0.54 15.38 -18.82
N ARG A 264 0.15 16.54 -19.35
CA ARG A 264 0.80 17.83 -19.04
C ARG A 264 0.69 18.16 -17.54
N GLU A 265 -0.48 17.97 -16.95
CA GLU A 265 -0.75 18.27 -15.55
C GLU A 265 -0.09 17.26 -14.59
N ALA A 266 -0.14 15.97 -14.90
CA ALA A 266 0.42 14.92 -14.03
C ALA A 266 1.95 14.86 -14.07
N ARG A 267 2.58 15.23 -15.19
CA ARG A 267 4.01 15.09 -15.46
C ARG A 267 4.91 15.55 -14.31
N PRO A 268 4.90 16.84 -13.89
CA PRO A 268 5.85 17.31 -12.90
C PRO A 268 5.73 16.55 -11.57
N HIS A 269 4.54 16.11 -11.23
CA HIS A 269 4.23 15.47 -9.95
C HIS A 269 4.55 13.96 -9.96
N LEU A 270 4.28 13.27 -11.08
CA LEU A 270 4.68 11.87 -11.26
C LEU A 270 6.19 11.72 -11.38
N GLU A 271 6.84 12.59 -12.14
CA GLU A 271 8.30 12.58 -12.26
C GLU A 271 8.97 12.94 -10.94
N ALA A 272 8.38 13.84 -10.13
CA ALA A 272 8.83 14.09 -8.76
C ALA A 272 8.73 12.85 -7.89
N LEU A 273 7.61 12.13 -7.94
CA LEU A 273 7.45 10.87 -7.21
C LEU A 273 8.51 9.84 -7.59
N MET A 274 8.67 9.59 -8.90
CA MET A 274 9.52 8.52 -9.42
C MET A 274 11.01 8.81 -9.24
N ASN A 275 11.44 10.06 -9.49
CA ASN A 275 12.84 10.41 -9.60
C ASN A 275 13.44 10.99 -8.31
N TYR A 276 12.59 11.45 -7.37
CA TYR A 276 13.05 12.07 -6.13
C TYR A 276 12.53 11.32 -4.89
N PHE A 277 11.20 11.20 -4.71
CA PHE A 277 10.64 10.60 -3.50
C PHE A 277 10.91 9.10 -3.39
N LEU A 278 10.85 8.37 -4.51
CA LEU A 278 11.16 6.92 -4.54
C LEU A 278 12.66 6.63 -4.72
N LYS A 279 13.48 7.65 -4.94
CA LYS A 279 14.91 7.46 -5.13
C LYS A 279 15.57 7.00 -3.83
N MET A 280 16.25 5.87 -3.94
CA MET A 280 16.97 5.26 -2.81
C MET A 280 18.18 4.49 -3.32
N PRO A 281 19.36 4.61 -2.66
CA PRO A 281 20.49 3.74 -2.93
C PRO A 281 20.11 2.26 -2.79
N THR A 282 20.72 1.39 -3.61
CA THR A 282 20.36 -0.04 -3.62
C THR A 282 20.68 -0.72 -2.29
N GLU A 283 21.76 -0.34 -1.65
CA GLU A 283 22.19 -0.83 -0.33
C GLU A 283 21.21 -0.44 0.79
N MET A 284 20.52 0.69 0.66
CA MET A 284 19.45 1.08 1.57
C MET A 284 18.16 0.30 1.30
N LEU A 285 17.82 0.11 0.02
CA LEU A 285 16.62 -0.64 -0.36
C LEU A 285 16.74 -2.12 0.01
N LEU A 286 17.93 -2.69 -0.19
CA LEU A 286 18.24 -4.11 0.02
C LEU A 286 19.50 -4.25 0.89
N PRO A 287 19.40 -3.95 2.20
CA PRO A 287 20.53 -4.12 3.09
C PRO A 287 20.96 -5.58 3.20
N PRO A 288 22.20 -5.87 3.62
CA PRO A 288 22.69 -7.23 3.78
C PRO A 288 21.75 -8.07 4.66
N GLY A 289 21.46 -9.28 4.18
CA GLY A 289 20.55 -10.22 4.88
C GLY A 289 19.05 -10.00 4.65
N TYR A 290 18.64 -8.86 4.09
CA TYR A 290 17.21 -8.58 3.84
C TYR A 290 16.60 -9.46 2.75
N THR A 291 17.38 -9.78 1.70
CA THR A 291 16.95 -10.61 0.58
C THR A 291 18.06 -11.56 0.12
N ASP A 292 17.68 -12.57 -0.66
CA ASP A 292 18.62 -13.51 -1.24
C ASP A 292 19.49 -12.87 -2.36
N PRO A 293 20.69 -13.44 -2.66
CA PRO A 293 21.59 -12.89 -3.66
C PRO A 293 21.01 -12.83 -5.08
N ALA A 294 20.11 -13.76 -5.45
CA ALA A 294 19.47 -13.79 -6.77
C ALA A 294 18.49 -12.61 -6.91
N SER A 295 17.71 -12.34 -5.89
CA SER A 295 16.81 -11.17 -5.83
C SER A 295 17.57 -9.85 -5.88
N MET A 296 18.69 -9.77 -5.16
CA MET A 296 19.59 -8.60 -5.20
C MET A 296 20.15 -8.39 -6.61
N LYS A 297 20.61 -9.44 -7.28
CA LYS A 297 21.11 -9.37 -8.66
C LYS A 297 20.04 -8.85 -9.63
N ARG A 298 18.80 -9.34 -9.51
CA ARG A 298 17.66 -8.86 -10.33
C ARG A 298 17.37 -7.39 -10.16
N VAL A 299 17.31 -6.91 -8.90
CA VAL A 299 17.03 -5.50 -8.61
C VAL A 299 18.16 -4.60 -9.11
N ARG A 300 19.44 -5.01 -8.93
CA ARG A 300 20.57 -4.28 -9.48
C ARG A 300 20.52 -4.19 -11.01
N ALA A 301 20.20 -5.30 -11.70
CA ALA A 301 20.05 -5.32 -13.15
C ALA A 301 18.92 -4.39 -13.64
N ALA A 302 17.80 -4.33 -12.95
CA ALA A 302 16.68 -3.44 -13.28
C ALA A 302 17.01 -1.94 -13.09
N LYS A 303 17.91 -1.61 -12.15
CA LYS A 303 18.35 -0.22 -11.88
C LYS A 303 19.50 0.29 -12.77
N VAL A 304 20.08 -0.56 -13.61
CA VAL A 304 21.30 -0.23 -14.40
C VAL A 304 21.10 0.89 -15.43
N THR A 305 19.85 1.27 -15.75
CA THR A 305 19.64 2.32 -16.77
C THR A 305 20.01 3.73 -16.31
N GLY A 306 20.09 3.99 -14.99
CA GLY A 306 20.52 5.28 -14.43
C GLY A 306 19.77 6.53 -14.90
N LYS A 307 18.86 6.37 -15.88
CA LYS A 307 18.08 7.45 -16.48
C LYS A 307 16.86 7.78 -15.60
N PRO A 308 16.51 9.07 -15.49
CA PRO A 308 15.25 9.46 -14.92
C PRO A 308 14.08 8.79 -15.66
N GLN A 309 13.05 8.37 -14.94
CA GLN A 309 11.84 7.84 -15.54
C GLN A 309 10.97 8.99 -16.04
N SER A 310 10.57 8.95 -17.30
CA SER A 310 9.61 9.89 -17.86
C SER A 310 8.18 9.41 -17.61
N ILE A 311 7.22 10.33 -17.67
CA ILE A 311 5.80 9.98 -17.55
C ILE A 311 5.38 9.00 -18.67
N GLU A 312 5.94 9.14 -19.89
CA GLU A 312 5.68 8.25 -21.02
C GLU A 312 6.13 6.82 -20.73
N ASP A 313 7.30 6.66 -20.10
CA ASP A 313 7.83 5.33 -19.74
C ASP A 313 6.92 4.62 -18.74
N VAL A 314 6.45 5.32 -17.70
CA VAL A 314 5.59 4.72 -16.67
C VAL A 314 4.16 4.47 -17.16
N ILE A 315 3.62 5.31 -18.05
CA ILE A 315 2.34 5.06 -18.74
C ILE A 315 2.47 3.83 -19.64
N LYS A 316 3.49 3.78 -20.49
CA LYS A 316 3.73 2.66 -21.41
C LYS A 316 3.92 1.33 -20.67
N ALA A 317 4.58 1.37 -19.53
CA ALA A 317 4.76 0.19 -18.68
C ALA A 317 3.49 -0.23 -17.91
N GLY A 318 2.45 0.60 -17.90
CA GLY A 318 1.23 0.37 -17.11
C GLY A 318 1.47 0.41 -15.60
N VAL A 319 2.37 1.28 -15.15
CA VAL A 319 2.57 1.55 -13.72
C VAL A 319 1.54 2.59 -13.24
N VAL A 320 1.18 3.50 -14.14
CA VAL A 320 0.18 4.56 -13.93
C VAL A 320 -0.82 4.57 -15.08
N ILE A 321 -2.01 5.11 -14.83
CA ILE A 321 -3.03 5.37 -15.84
C ILE A 321 -3.30 6.88 -15.84
N VAL A 322 -3.01 7.56 -16.94
CA VAL A 322 -3.17 9.00 -17.09
C VAL A 322 -3.87 9.28 -18.41
N GLY A 323 -4.96 10.02 -18.38
CA GLY A 323 -5.70 10.34 -19.61
C GLY A 323 -7.07 10.93 -19.37
N SER A 324 -7.83 11.04 -20.46
CA SER A 324 -9.26 11.37 -20.45
C SER A 324 -10.07 10.27 -19.76
N PRO A 325 -11.32 10.54 -19.36
CA PRO A 325 -12.19 9.51 -18.78
C PRO A 325 -12.30 8.26 -19.65
N ASN A 326 -12.37 8.41 -20.99
CA ASN A 326 -12.43 7.27 -21.92
C ASN A 326 -11.16 6.44 -21.87
N THR A 327 -9.99 7.06 -22.02
CA THR A 327 -8.69 6.39 -21.97
C THR A 327 -8.48 5.66 -20.64
N VAL A 328 -8.85 6.28 -19.52
CA VAL A 328 -8.71 5.67 -18.20
C VAL A 328 -9.65 4.47 -18.05
N ARG A 329 -10.91 4.56 -18.51
CA ARG A 329 -11.86 3.43 -18.48
C ARG A 329 -11.35 2.24 -19.32
N GLU A 330 -10.92 2.49 -20.55
CA GLU A 330 -10.41 1.46 -21.45
C GLU A 330 -9.17 0.76 -20.87
N LYS A 331 -8.18 1.55 -20.41
CA LYS A 331 -6.95 0.99 -19.84
C LYS A 331 -7.18 0.23 -18.55
N LEU A 332 -8.02 0.74 -17.67
CA LEU A 332 -8.33 0.05 -16.41
C LEU A 332 -9.10 -1.25 -16.65
N ALA A 333 -10.01 -1.28 -17.64
CA ALA A 333 -10.71 -2.48 -18.05
C ALA A 333 -9.76 -3.53 -18.66
N GLU A 334 -8.89 -3.11 -19.59
CA GLU A 334 -7.84 -3.95 -20.17
C GLU A 334 -6.97 -4.58 -19.07
N TYR A 335 -6.53 -3.79 -18.12
CA TYR A 335 -5.65 -4.25 -17.03
C TYR A 335 -6.36 -5.16 -16.03
N GLN A 336 -7.64 -4.89 -15.75
CA GLN A 336 -8.45 -5.78 -14.93
C GLN A 336 -8.62 -7.15 -15.59
N ASP A 337 -8.88 -7.20 -16.89
CA ASP A 337 -9.02 -8.47 -17.63
C ASP A 337 -7.68 -9.21 -17.75
N LEU A 338 -6.60 -8.50 -18.01
CA LEU A 338 -5.26 -9.08 -18.11
C LEU A 338 -4.79 -9.72 -16.79
N ALA A 339 -5.00 -9.03 -15.67
CA ALA A 339 -4.44 -9.45 -14.38
C ALA A 339 -5.46 -10.15 -13.46
N GLY A 340 -6.77 -10.00 -13.70
CA GLY A 340 -7.82 -10.71 -12.98
C GLY A 340 -8.05 -10.23 -11.54
N PHE A 341 -7.84 -8.95 -11.24
CA PHE A 341 -8.08 -8.37 -9.93
C PHE A 341 -9.47 -7.73 -9.81
N ASN A 342 -9.95 -7.56 -8.58
CA ASN A 342 -11.22 -6.89 -8.32
C ASN A 342 -11.13 -5.71 -7.34
N THR A 343 -9.93 -5.33 -6.92
CA THR A 343 -9.72 -4.16 -6.07
C THR A 343 -8.61 -3.27 -6.64
N SER A 344 -8.92 -1.99 -6.85
CA SER A 344 -7.97 -0.94 -7.20
C SER A 344 -7.62 -0.13 -5.95
N LEU A 345 -6.34 -0.11 -5.58
CA LEU A 345 -5.78 0.77 -4.56
C LEU A 345 -5.23 2.00 -5.26
N THR A 346 -6.11 2.97 -5.51
CA THR A 346 -5.85 4.10 -6.40
C THR A 346 -5.19 5.25 -5.65
N LYS A 347 -3.96 5.59 -6.03
CA LYS A 347 -3.32 6.82 -5.60
C LYS A 347 -3.84 7.98 -6.43
N THR A 348 -4.65 8.83 -5.82
CA THR A 348 -5.23 10.02 -6.42
C THR A 348 -4.37 11.26 -6.18
N GLN A 349 -3.59 11.25 -5.10
CA GLN A 349 -2.52 12.17 -4.75
C GLN A 349 -1.17 11.48 -4.91
N PHE A 350 -0.19 12.16 -5.49
CA PHE A 350 1.15 11.62 -5.71
C PHE A 350 2.19 12.75 -5.85
N GLY A 351 3.38 12.50 -5.33
CA GLY A 351 4.50 13.44 -5.38
C GLY A 351 4.13 14.83 -4.83
N THR A 352 4.29 15.83 -5.66
CA THR A 352 4.03 17.23 -5.33
C THR A 352 2.65 17.73 -5.78
N LEU A 353 1.71 16.83 -6.15
CA LEU A 353 0.39 17.22 -6.67
C LEU A 353 -0.36 18.12 -5.68
N PRO A 354 -0.81 19.33 -6.10
CA PRO A 354 -1.56 20.26 -5.25
C PRO A 354 -2.92 19.72 -4.78
N ALA A 355 -3.44 20.29 -3.72
CA ALA A 355 -4.69 19.84 -3.10
C ALA A 355 -5.91 20.02 -4.02
N ASP A 356 -6.00 21.13 -4.72
CA ASP A 356 -7.06 21.44 -5.68
C ASP A 356 -7.07 20.46 -6.86
N MET A 357 -5.91 20.18 -7.44
CA MET A 357 -5.76 19.18 -8.51
C MET A 357 -6.07 17.77 -8.00
N THR A 358 -5.66 17.44 -6.76
CA THR A 358 -6.00 16.16 -6.14
C THR A 358 -7.51 16.00 -5.99
N ARG A 359 -8.22 17.01 -5.46
CA ARG A 359 -9.68 16.97 -5.30
C ARG A 359 -10.40 16.89 -6.65
N ALA A 360 -9.94 17.65 -7.65
CA ALA A 360 -10.48 17.57 -9.02
C ALA A 360 -10.32 16.16 -9.61
N ASN A 361 -9.12 15.57 -9.48
CA ASN A 361 -8.85 14.20 -9.90
C ASN A 361 -9.75 13.17 -9.17
N MET A 362 -9.92 13.30 -7.85
CA MET A 362 -10.79 12.43 -7.06
C MET A 362 -12.25 12.52 -7.51
N THR A 363 -12.74 13.74 -7.80
CA THR A 363 -14.09 13.98 -8.30
C THR A 363 -14.27 13.35 -9.68
N ALA A 364 -13.33 13.59 -10.61
CA ALA A 364 -13.37 13.00 -11.94
C ALA A 364 -13.37 11.45 -11.90
N ILE A 365 -12.56 10.85 -11.02
CA ILE A 365 -12.58 9.40 -10.83
C ILE A 365 -13.93 8.93 -10.28
N ALA A 366 -14.51 9.64 -9.31
CA ALA A 366 -15.77 9.26 -8.69
C ALA A 366 -16.95 9.33 -9.67
N GLU A 367 -17.00 10.37 -10.49
CA GLU A 367 -18.10 10.62 -11.41
C GLU A 367 -17.95 9.83 -12.72
N GLU A 368 -16.73 9.75 -13.27
CA GLU A 368 -16.49 9.24 -14.61
C GLU A 368 -15.96 7.81 -14.65
N ILE A 369 -15.35 7.31 -13.58
CA ILE A 369 -14.69 6.00 -13.58
C ILE A 369 -15.44 5.00 -12.69
N LEU A 370 -15.67 5.31 -11.43
CA LEU A 370 -16.28 4.37 -10.47
C LEU A 370 -17.58 3.74 -10.96
N PRO A 371 -18.54 4.48 -11.55
CA PRO A 371 -19.82 3.91 -11.98
C PRO A 371 -19.68 2.78 -13.01
N HIS A 372 -18.70 2.89 -13.91
CA HIS A 372 -18.44 1.89 -14.96
C HIS A 372 -17.87 0.57 -14.43
N PHE A 373 -17.32 0.56 -13.22
CA PHE A 373 -16.64 -0.61 -12.66
C PHE A 373 -17.36 -1.25 -11.48
N ARG A 374 -18.41 -0.66 -10.91
CA ARG A 374 -19.10 -1.18 -9.72
C ARG A 374 -19.50 -2.65 -9.88
N ASP A 375 -20.09 -2.99 -11.02
CA ASP A 375 -20.58 -4.34 -11.31
C ASP A 375 -19.65 -5.12 -12.26
N ARG A 376 -18.55 -4.50 -12.70
CA ARG A 376 -17.60 -5.14 -13.60
C ARG A 376 -16.74 -6.15 -12.84
N ARG A 377 -16.66 -7.37 -13.41
CA ARG A 377 -15.74 -8.43 -13.00
C ARG A 377 -14.75 -8.70 -14.13
N PRO A 378 -13.53 -9.19 -13.87
CA PRO A 378 -12.60 -9.59 -14.92
C PRO A 378 -13.20 -10.72 -15.78
N GLN A 379 -12.90 -10.72 -17.08
CA GLN A 379 -13.55 -11.65 -18.02
C GLN A 379 -13.31 -13.14 -17.70
N GLY A 380 -12.15 -13.50 -17.12
CA GLY A 380 -11.85 -14.87 -16.69
C GLY A 380 -12.74 -15.39 -15.55
N ALA A 381 -13.24 -14.50 -14.67
CA ALA A 381 -14.05 -14.88 -13.52
C ALA A 381 -15.50 -15.26 -13.88
N ARG A 382 -15.98 -14.97 -15.11
CA ARG A 382 -17.35 -15.31 -15.53
C ARG A 382 -17.52 -16.76 -15.96
N ARG A 383 -16.42 -17.48 -16.26
CA ARG A 383 -16.46 -18.90 -16.67
C ARG A 383 -16.65 -19.88 -15.51
N GLU A 384 -16.26 -19.48 -14.29
CA GLU A 384 -16.30 -20.35 -13.12
C GLU A 384 -17.61 -20.27 -12.30
N ALA A 385 -18.45 -19.24 -12.53
CA ALA A 385 -19.76 -19.09 -11.86
C ALA A 385 -20.91 -19.78 -12.62
N ALA A 386 -20.62 -20.40 -13.75
CA ALA A 386 -21.62 -21.06 -14.64
C ALA A 386 -21.45 -22.60 -14.71
N GLU A 387 -20.49 -23.17 -13.98
CA GLU A 387 -20.32 -24.60 -13.75
C GLU A 387 -20.61 -24.94 -12.26
#